data_43ffc8dfac92914586ee500abddf7722
#
_entry.id   43ffc8dfac92914586ee500abddf7722
#
_cell.length_a   1.000
_cell.length_b   1.000
_cell.length_c   1.000
_cell.angle_alpha   90.00
_cell.angle_beta   90.00
_cell.angle_gamma   90.00
#
_symmetry.space_group_name_H-M   'P 1'
#
loop_
_entity.id
_entity.type
_entity.pdbx_description
1 polymer ?
#
loop_
_entity_poly.entity_id
_entity_poly.type
_entity_poly.pdbx_seq_one_letter_code
_entity_poly.pdbx_strand_id
1 'polypeptide(L)'
;AVRAQMDADRAVFELDPTLDEPTHAEAARMYLGLRAYLQSGGLSGYTLHYGECGEDGRFTQLPLLAASNLLADGYGYAAEGDSTAAVLVAAMQTLCGAAGFTEMYMMDFKRKAILMCHQGEGNWKLCRTDRRPYLKNRVLSEGGLSNPPTPIFTPEPGRACILSLTHLTADRFRLVCAPGEILPDADLLHVDMPYLFFRPDSGVRSCVTAWLEQGGTHHEALVLGDRLDRIRLFCRLWNVEFVQL
;
A
#
# COMPACT_ATOMS: atom_id res chain seq x y z
N ALA A 1 -26.20 3.28 3.02
CA ALA A 1 -24.89 2.81 2.54
C ALA A 1 -23.76 3.38 3.42
N VAL A 2 -23.63 4.73 3.55
CA VAL A 2 -22.52 5.38 4.30
C VAL A 2 -22.48 4.90 5.76
N ARG A 3 -23.58 4.95 6.50
CA ARG A 3 -23.62 4.47 7.90
C ARG A 3 -23.22 2.99 8.01
N ALA A 4 -23.68 2.14 7.12
CA ALA A 4 -23.29 0.73 7.11
C ALA A 4 -21.78 0.55 6.86
N GLN A 5 -21.17 1.39 6.02
CA GLN A 5 -19.70 1.38 5.84
C GLN A 5 -18.98 1.85 7.08
N MET A 6 -19.44 2.93 7.71
CA MET A 6 -18.84 3.38 8.97
C MET A 6 -18.95 2.33 10.08
N ASP A 7 -20.04 1.56 10.13
CA ASP A 7 -20.19 0.46 11.08
C ASP A 7 -19.24 -0.71 10.75
N ALA A 8 -19.01 -0.99 9.47
CA ALA A 8 -18.00 -1.96 9.03
C ALA A 8 -16.58 -1.50 9.41
N ASP A 9 -16.25 -0.22 9.21
CA ASP A 9 -14.96 0.33 9.63
C ASP A 9 -14.78 0.22 11.16
N ARG A 10 -15.81 0.52 11.96
CA ARG A 10 -15.78 0.35 13.43
C ARG A 10 -15.55 -1.10 13.87
N ALA A 11 -16.03 -2.06 13.09
CA ALA A 11 -15.80 -3.48 13.37
C ALA A 11 -14.34 -3.89 13.13
N VAL A 12 -13.66 -3.25 12.18
CA VAL A 12 -12.27 -3.52 11.81
C VAL A 12 -11.30 -2.72 12.68
N PHE A 13 -11.48 -1.41 12.75
CA PHE A 13 -10.54 -0.48 13.34
C PHE A 13 -10.85 -0.16 14.80
N GLU A 14 -9.81 0.10 15.59
CA GLU A 14 -9.90 0.91 16.77
C GLU A 14 -9.91 2.38 16.33
N LEU A 15 -10.92 3.15 16.74
CA LEU A 15 -11.07 4.53 16.29
C LEU A 15 -10.38 5.51 17.22
N ASP A 16 -9.72 6.50 16.62
CA ASP A 16 -9.28 7.70 17.32
C ASP A 16 -10.48 8.42 17.94
N PRO A 17 -10.48 8.72 19.24
CA PRO A 17 -11.59 9.40 19.89
C PRO A 17 -11.82 10.83 19.38
N THR A 18 -10.87 11.41 18.66
CA THR A 18 -10.99 12.74 18.03
C THR A 18 -11.54 12.68 16.60
N LEU A 19 -11.74 11.49 16.05
CA LEU A 19 -12.34 11.33 14.72
C LEU A 19 -13.84 11.56 14.81
N ASP A 20 -14.30 12.68 14.27
CA ASP A 20 -15.71 13.01 14.27
C ASP A 20 -16.51 12.26 13.20
N GLU A 21 -17.82 12.19 13.42
CA GLU A 21 -18.75 11.47 12.51
C GLU A 21 -18.81 12.07 11.10
N PRO A 22 -18.83 13.40 10.89
CA PRO A 22 -18.80 14.00 9.55
C PRO A 22 -17.56 13.61 8.74
N THR A 23 -16.38 13.69 9.34
CA THR A 23 -15.10 13.32 8.72
C THR A 23 -15.05 11.85 8.33
N HIS A 24 -15.50 10.95 9.22
CA HIS A 24 -15.59 9.53 8.91
C HIS A 24 -16.63 9.23 7.82
N ALA A 25 -17.79 9.91 7.85
CA ALA A 25 -18.83 9.74 6.84
C ALA A 25 -18.36 10.18 5.45
N GLU A 26 -17.54 11.23 5.36
CA GLU A 26 -16.94 11.67 4.10
C GLU A 26 -15.98 10.60 3.53
N ALA A 27 -15.09 10.04 4.35
CA ALA A 27 -14.21 8.96 3.93
C ALA A 27 -15.00 7.73 3.44
N ALA A 28 -16.08 7.38 4.12
CA ALA A 28 -16.97 6.29 3.70
C ALA A 28 -17.69 6.59 2.37
N ARG A 29 -18.09 7.86 2.11
CA ARG A 29 -18.65 8.28 0.81
C ARG A 29 -17.64 8.14 -0.31
N MET A 30 -16.39 8.59 -0.09
CA MET A 30 -15.31 8.46 -1.06
C MET A 30 -15.06 7.00 -1.44
N TYR A 31 -14.96 6.11 -0.43
CA TYR A 31 -14.80 4.69 -0.68
C TYR A 31 -15.94 4.12 -1.51
N LEU A 32 -17.19 4.38 -1.14
CA LEU A 32 -18.36 3.87 -1.85
C LEU A 32 -18.44 4.41 -3.28
N GLY A 33 -18.11 5.68 -3.49
CA GLY A 33 -18.06 6.32 -4.80
C GLY A 33 -17.00 5.73 -5.71
N LEU A 34 -15.75 5.63 -5.22
CA LEU A 34 -14.66 5.04 -5.96
C LEU A 34 -14.90 3.56 -6.28
N ARG A 35 -15.42 2.79 -5.32
CA ARG A 35 -15.78 1.38 -5.54
C ARG A 35 -16.85 1.24 -6.64
N ALA A 36 -17.90 2.05 -6.59
CA ALA A 36 -18.95 2.02 -7.60
C ALA A 36 -18.41 2.38 -9.00
N TYR A 37 -17.51 3.35 -9.07
CA TYR A 37 -16.83 3.73 -10.32
C TYR A 37 -15.99 2.58 -10.87
N LEU A 38 -15.13 1.98 -10.06
CA LEU A 38 -14.30 0.85 -10.45
C LEU A 38 -15.13 -0.35 -10.92
N GLN A 39 -16.21 -0.67 -10.20
CA GLN A 39 -17.14 -1.74 -10.57
C GLN A 39 -17.83 -1.46 -11.89
N SER A 40 -18.33 -0.24 -12.12
CA SER A 40 -19.01 0.13 -13.35
C SER A 40 -18.12 0.08 -14.59
N GLY A 41 -16.81 0.34 -14.41
CA GLY A 41 -15.81 0.29 -15.47
C GLY A 41 -15.15 -1.10 -15.63
N GLY A 42 -15.46 -2.08 -14.77
CA GLY A 42 -14.74 -3.36 -14.76
C GLY A 42 -13.24 -3.22 -14.47
N LEU A 43 -12.87 -2.20 -13.69
CA LEU A 43 -11.48 -1.85 -13.42
C LEU A 43 -10.94 -2.66 -12.23
N SER A 44 -9.70 -3.14 -12.33
CA SER A 44 -9.04 -3.94 -11.29
C SER A 44 -8.15 -3.13 -10.36
N GLY A 45 -7.96 -1.85 -10.65
CA GLY A 45 -7.11 -0.97 -9.84
C GLY A 45 -7.18 0.47 -10.34
N TYR A 46 -6.53 1.36 -9.61
CA TYR A 46 -6.48 2.79 -9.92
C TYR A 46 -5.27 3.44 -9.27
N THR A 47 -5.00 4.65 -9.68
CA THR A 47 -4.05 5.55 -9.04
C THR A 47 -4.68 6.92 -8.84
N LEU A 48 -4.22 7.67 -7.86
CA LEU A 48 -4.62 9.05 -7.60
C LEU A 48 -3.38 9.92 -7.50
N HIS A 49 -3.48 11.12 -8.05
CA HIS A 49 -2.53 12.19 -7.79
C HIS A 49 -3.18 13.16 -6.80
N TYR A 50 -2.70 13.19 -5.56
CA TYR A 50 -3.36 13.97 -4.51
C TYR A 50 -3.22 15.50 -4.67
N GLY A 51 -2.27 15.98 -5.46
CA GLY A 51 -2.23 17.37 -5.88
C GLY A 51 -3.48 17.83 -6.63
N GLU A 52 -4.19 16.89 -7.26
CA GLU A 52 -5.46 17.15 -7.95
C GLU A 52 -6.68 17.03 -7.02
N CYS A 53 -6.50 16.45 -5.82
CA CYS A 53 -7.58 16.33 -4.86
C CYS A 53 -7.91 17.68 -4.24
N GLY A 54 -9.17 18.09 -4.32
CA GLY A 54 -9.65 19.33 -3.72
C GLY A 54 -9.66 20.54 -4.64
N GLU A 55 -8.99 20.54 -5.80
CA GLU A 55 -8.99 21.69 -6.73
C GLU A 55 -10.40 22.10 -7.17
N ASP A 56 -11.29 21.13 -7.39
CA ASP A 56 -12.67 21.37 -7.82
C ASP A 56 -13.69 21.24 -6.68
N GLY A 57 -13.24 21.09 -5.45
CA GLY A 57 -14.07 20.98 -4.25
C GLY A 57 -14.85 19.67 -4.09
N ARG A 58 -14.63 18.67 -4.95
CA ARG A 58 -15.28 17.34 -4.82
C ARG A 58 -14.70 16.53 -3.66
N PHE A 59 -13.42 16.69 -3.36
CA PHE A 59 -12.76 16.08 -2.23
C PHE A 59 -12.49 17.14 -1.16
N THR A 60 -12.95 16.90 0.05
CA THR A 60 -12.69 17.77 1.21
C THR A 60 -11.55 17.26 2.08
N GLN A 61 -11.10 16.04 1.85
CA GLN A 61 -9.97 15.37 2.51
C GLN A 61 -9.33 14.37 1.55
N LEU A 62 -8.10 13.93 1.83
CA LEU A 62 -7.46 12.87 1.03
C LEU A 62 -8.17 11.52 1.25
N PRO A 63 -8.35 10.69 0.21
CA PRO A 63 -9.10 9.44 0.29
C PRO A 63 -8.27 8.26 0.85
N LEU A 64 -7.50 8.46 1.92
CA LEU A 64 -6.57 7.47 2.46
C LEU A 64 -7.28 6.20 2.98
N LEU A 65 -8.37 6.38 3.76
CA LEU A 65 -9.19 5.24 4.21
C LEU A 65 -9.86 4.53 3.03
N ALA A 66 -10.32 5.30 2.03
CA ALA A 66 -10.94 4.73 0.85
C ALA A 66 -9.95 3.85 0.07
N ALA A 67 -8.71 4.31 -0.12
CA ALA A 67 -7.66 3.53 -0.76
C ALA A 67 -7.34 2.25 0.02
N SER A 68 -7.24 2.33 1.35
CA SER A 68 -7.00 1.18 2.22
C SER A 68 -8.13 0.15 2.16
N ASN A 69 -9.40 0.59 2.14
CA ASN A 69 -10.55 -0.29 2.01
C ASN A 69 -10.61 -0.94 0.61
N LEU A 70 -10.30 -0.21 -0.46
CA LEU A 70 -10.24 -0.77 -1.81
C LEU A 70 -9.09 -1.77 -1.99
N LEU A 71 -7.92 -1.51 -1.40
CA LEU A 71 -6.84 -2.50 -1.31
C LEU A 71 -7.31 -3.77 -0.59
N ALA A 72 -8.03 -3.63 0.52
CA ALA A 72 -8.59 -4.76 1.25
C ALA A 72 -9.69 -5.51 0.47
N ASP A 73 -10.40 -4.83 -0.44
CA ASP A 73 -11.35 -5.45 -1.37
C ASP A 73 -10.66 -6.18 -2.54
N GLY A 74 -9.33 -6.04 -2.69
CA GLY A 74 -8.56 -6.72 -3.73
C GLY A 74 -8.24 -5.86 -4.95
N TYR A 75 -8.56 -4.57 -4.93
CA TYR A 75 -8.15 -3.65 -6.00
C TYR A 75 -6.67 -3.30 -5.90
N GLY A 76 -6.03 -3.10 -7.06
CA GLY A 76 -4.70 -2.51 -7.11
C GLY A 76 -4.75 -1.01 -6.85
N TYR A 77 -3.76 -0.53 -6.13
CA TYR A 77 -3.60 0.89 -5.84
C TYR A 77 -2.12 1.28 -5.80
N ALA A 78 -1.83 2.46 -6.30
CA ALA A 78 -0.62 3.20 -6.01
C ALA A 78 -0.95 4.70 -6.02
N ALA A 79 -0.19 5.46 -5.27
CA ALA A 79 -0.33 6.91 -5.22
C ALA A 79 0.35 7.60 -6.43
N GLU A 80 0.21 8.92 -6.50
CA GLU A 80 1.01 9.83 -7.33
C GLU A 80 0.94 9.60 -8.84
N GLY A 81 -0.12 8.94 -9.32
CA GLY A 81 -0.27 8.64 -10.74
C GLY A 81 0.51 7.39 -11.19
N ASP A 82 1.12 6.64 -10.27
CA ASP A 82 1.91 5.45 -10.61
C ASP A 82 1.02 4.26 -11.01
N SER A 83 0.62 4.28 -12.28
CA SER A 83 -0.19 3.21 -12.86
C SER A 83 0.54 1.86 -12.89
N THR A 84 1.87 1.88 -13.01
CA THR A 84 2.68 0.65 -13.09
C THR A 84 2.69 -0.10 -11.75
N ALA A 85 2.88 0.63 -10.65
CA ALA A 85 2.78 0.04 -9.30
C ALA A 85 1.34 -0.40 -8.99
N ALA A 86 0.31 0.37 -9.40
CA ALA A 86 -1.08 -0.03 -9.22
C ALA A 86 -1.41 -1.34 -9.94
N VAL A 87 -0.95 -1.52 -11.19
CA VAL A 87 -1.09 -2.78 -11.95
C VAL A 87 -0.36 -3.93 -11.24
N LEU A 88 0.87 -3.69 -10.76
CA LEU A 88 1.62 -4.69 -10.02
C LEU A 88 0.87 -5.14 -8.76
N VAL A 89 0.36 -4.20 -7.97
CA VAL A 89 -0.42 -4.52 -6.75
C VAL A 89 -1.66 -5.34 -7.11
N ALA A 90 -2.42 -4.96 -8.17
CA ALA A 90 -3.59 -5.73 -8.65
C ALA A 90 -3.22 -7.17 -9.04
N ALA A 91 -2.12 -7.33 -9.79
CA ALA A 91 -1.62 -8.63 -10.19
C ALA A 91 -1.22 -9.49 -8.98
N MET A 92 -0.53 -8.90 -8.01
CA MET A 92 -0.11 -9.62 -6.79
C MET A 92 -1.28 -9.95 -5.86
N GLN A 93 -2.31 -9.09 -5.78
CA GLN A 93 -3.57 -9.42 -5.09
C GLN A 93 -4.19 -10.69 -5.66
N THR A 94 -4.30 -10.76 -6.99
CA THR A 94 -4.87 -11.92 -7.70
C THR A 94 -4.01 -13.17 -7.52
N LEU A 95 -2.69 -13.04 -7.66
CA LEU A 95 -1.75 -14.16 -7.66
C LEU A 95 -1.50 -14.74 -6.27
N CYS A 96 -1.38 -13.88 -5.27
CA CYS A 96 -0.91 -14.24 -3.92
C CYS A 96 -2.00 -14.19 -2.85
N GLY A 97 -3.18 -13.66 -3.17
CA GLY A 97 -4.33 -13.54 -2.28
C GLY A 97 -4.41 -12.21 -1.54
N ALA A 98 -3.29 -11.63 -1.17
CA ALA A 98 -3.23 -10.28 -0.60
C ALA A 98 -1.86 -9.65 -0.85
N ALA A 99 -1.87 -8.42 -1.31
CA ALA A 99 -0.69 -7.60 -1.45
C ALA A 99 -0.93 -6.21 -0.85
N GLY A 100 0.13 -5.49 -0.53
CA GLY A 100 0.10 -4.12 -0.06
C GLY A 100 0.83 -3.20 -1.03
N PHE A 101 0.49 -1.94 -0.96
CA PHE A 101 1.26 -0.84 -1.54
C PHE A 101 2.15 -0.26 -0.44
N THR A 102 3.39 0.06 -0.75
CA THR A 102 4.36 0.65 0.17
C THR A 102 5.46 1.38 -0.58
N GLU A 103 6.36 2.04 0.16
CA GLU A 103 7.48 2.80 -0.38
C GLU A 103 8.72 2.60 0.49
N MET A 104 9.92 2.58 -0.12
CA MET A 104 11.21 2.63 0.59
C MET A 104 11.45 4.01 1.17
N TYR A 105 11.30 4.16 2.47
CA TYR A 105 11.39 5.46 3.15
C TYR A 105 12.76 5.75 3.75
N MET A 106 13.33 4.76 4.48
CA MET A 106 14.58 4.96 5.19
C MET A 106 15.37 3.66 5.35
N MET A 107 16.67 3.71 5.15
CA MET A 107 17.58 2.60 5.37
C MET A 107 18.10 2.64 6.83
N ASP A 108 17.62 1.72 7.66
CA ASP A 108 18.10 1.55 9.03
C ASP A 108 19.24 0.52 9.08
N PHE A 109 20.45 0.98 8.98
CA PHE A 109 21.63 0.12 9.02
C PHE A 109 21.85 -0.54 10.40
N LYS A 110 21.35 0.07 11.47
CA LYS A 110 21.45 -0.50 12.83
C LYS A 110 20.54 -1.71 12.97
N ARG A 111 19.29 -1.62 12.48
CA ARG A 111 18.34 -2.74 12.43
C ARG A 111 18.61 -3.69 11.27
N LYS A 112 19.49 -3.34 10.35
CA LYS A 112 19.71 -4.06 9.08
C LYS A 112 18.40 -4.24 8.30
N ALA A 113 17.58 -3.21 8.28
CA ALA A 113 16.26 -3.21 7.66
C ALA A 113 15.98 -1.90 6.94
N ILE A 114 14.98 -1.91 6.09
CA ILE A 114 14.43 -0.75 5.40
C ILE A 114 13.10 -0.42 6.07
N LEU A 115 12.91 0.82 6.51
CA LEU A 115 11.60 1.32 6.89
C LEU A 115 10.80 1.53 5.61
N MET A 116 9.67 0.85 5.53
CA MET A 116 8.73 0.93 4.43
C MET A 116 7.43 1.55 4.94
N CYS A 117 6.91 2.53 4.24
CA CYS A 117 5.63 3.16 4.50
C CYS A 117 5.19 3.98 3.29
N HIS A 118 4.01 4.57 3.35
CA HIS A 118 3.55 5.61 2.44
C HIS A 118 2.63 6.56 3.20
N GLN A 119 2.03 7.53 2.53
CA GLN A 119 1.27 8.63 3.15
C GLN A 119 0.00 8.23 3.94
N GLY A 120 -0.38 6.95 4.01
CA GLY A 120 -1.48 6.48 4.86
C GLY A 120 -2.34 5.42 4.20
N GLU A 121 -2.07 5.08 2.95
CA GLU A 121 -2.73 4.00 2.23
C GLU A 121 -2.02 2.69 2.50
N GLY A 122 -2.77 1.67 2.80
CA GLY A 122 -2.24 0.33 3.00
C GLY A 122 -3.34 -0.71 3.11
N ASN A 123 -3.08 -1.91 2.66
CA ASN A 123 -4.03 -3.01 2.78
C ASN A 123 -4.12 -3.47 4.24
N TRP A 124 -5.13 -3.00 4.98
CA TRP A 124 -5.30 -3.31 6.39
C TRP A 124 -5.53 -4.82 6.67
N LYS A 125 -5.89 -5.63 5.67
CA LYS A 125 -5.94 -7.10 5.82
C LYS A 125 -4.56 -7.74 6.00
N LEU A 126 -3.48 -7.01 5.75
CA LEU A 126 -2.12 -7.44 6.07
C LEU A 126 -1.74 -7.16 7.52
N CYS A 127 -2.56 -6.44 8.28
CA CYS A 127 -2.30 -6.13 9.68
C CYS A 127 -2.02 -7.41 10.49
N ARG A 128 -1.09 -7.31 11.43
CA ARG A 128 -0.81 -8.40 12.40
C ARG A 128 -2.09 -8.87 13.08
N THR A 129 -2.17 -10.18 13.27
CA THR A 129 -3.37 -10.83 13.83
C THR A 129 -3.56 -10.61 15.34
N ASP A 130 -2.49 -10.21 16.04
CA ASP A 130 -2.52 -9.93 17.49
C ASP A 130 -2.95 -8.51 17.85
N ARG A 131 -3.21 -7.65 16.86
CA ARG A 131 -3.64 -6.26 17.03
C ARG A 131 -4.75 -5.88 16.07
N ARG A 132 -5.58 -4.93 16.48
CA ARG A 132 -6.50 -4.24 15.55
C ARG A 132 -5.76 -3.08 14.89
N PRO A 133 -6.01 -2.81 13.60
CA PRO A 133 -5.53 -1.57 13.00
C PRO A 133 -6.24 -0.37 13.66
N TYR A 134 -5.51 0.74 13.81
CA TYR A 134 -6.02 1.97 14.38
C TYR A 134 -6.42 2.95 13.28
N LEU A 135 -7.57 3.61 13.40
CA LEU A 135 -8.01 4.63 12.46
C LEU A 135 -7.84 6.01 13.10
N LYS A 136 -6.76 6.69 12.71
CA LYS A 136 -6.37 7.98 13.27
C LYS A 136 -7.05 9.14 12.56
N ASN A 137 -7.48 10.15 13.30
CA ASN A 137 -7.77 11.49 12.79
C ASN A 137 -6.43 12.21 12.57
N ARG A 138 -5.81 11.96 11.40
CA ARG A 138 -4.44 12.43 11.13
C ARG A 138 -4.43 13.90 10.77
N VAL A 139 -3.60 14.68 11.46
CA VAL A 139 -3.33 16.06 11.05
C VAL A 139 -2.44 16.06 9.81
N LEU A 140 -3.02 16.41 8.67
CA LEU A 140 -2.34 16.46 7.39
C LEU A 140 -2.71 17.76 6.66
N SER A 141 -1.79 18.72 6.66
CA SER A 141 -2.00 20.03 6.07
C SER A 141 -1.64 20.05 4.57
N GLU A 142 -2.37 19.28 3.77
CA GLU A 142 -2.17 19.21 2.32
C GLU A 142 -3.23 20.04 1.60
N GLY A 143 -2.80 21.03 0.80
CA GLY A 143 -3.67 21.79 -0.12
C GLY A 143 -4.91 22.43 0.50
N GLY A 144 -4.93 22.70 1.82
CA GLY A 144 -6.09 23.25 2.53
C GLY A 144 -7.21 22.24 2.79
N LEU A 145 -6.96 20.94 2.58
CA LEU A 145 -7.91 19.88 2.85
C LEU A 145 -8.05 19.60 4.36
N SER A 146 -9.18 19.00 4.75
CA SER A 146 -9.43 18.54 6.12
C SER A 146 -8.57 17.31 6.45
N ASN A 147 -8.38 17.05 7.74
CA ASN A 147 -7.66 15.88 8.23
C ASN A 147 -8.33 14.58 7.76
N PRO A 148 -7.62 13.67 7.06
CA PRO A 148 -8.19 12.42 6.60
C PRO A 148 -8.13 11.34 7.68
N PRO A 149 -9.16 10.50 7.83
CA PRO A 149 -9.04 9.26 8.59
C PRO A 149 -7.98 8.37 7.95
N THR A 150 -6.96 8.01 8.72
CA THR A 150 -5.80 7.29 8.21
C THR A 150 -5.61 5.99 8.98
N PRO A 151 -5.62 4.82 8.32
CA PRO A 151 -5.29 3.55 8.96
C PRO A 151 -3.83 3.52 9.41
N ILE A 152 -3.61 3.09 10.64
CA ILE A 152 -2.27 2.87 11.21
C ILE A 152 -2.16 1.40 11.61
N PHE A 153 -1.20 0.71 11.06
CA PHE A 153 -0.93 -0.69 11.39
C PHE A 153 0.46 -1.12 10.92
N THR A 154 0.92 -2.23 11.44
CA THR A 154 2.08 -2.97 10.93
C THR A 154 1.60 -4.30 10.37
N PRO A 155 2.12 -4.75 9.22
CA PRO A 155 1.78 -6.06 8.67
C PRO A 155 2.25 -7.21 9.56
N GLU A 156 1.70 -8.41 9.31
CA GLU A 156 2.12 -9.65 9.96
C GLU A 156 3.62 -9.89 9.76
N PRO A 157 4.41 -10.09 10.83
CA PRO A 157 5.84 -10.38 10.73
C PRO A 157 6.11 -11.72 10.05
N GLY A 158 7.27 -11.84 9.42
CA GLY A 158 7.70 -13.08 8.79
C GLY A 158 8.15 -12.91 7.36
N ARG A 159 8.24 -14.01 6.62
CA ARG A 159 8.69 -13.99 5.22
C ARG A 159 7.82 -13.09 4.36
N ALA A 160 8.49 -12.32 3.52
CA ALA A 160 7.84 -11.42 2.58
C ALA A 160 8.76 -11.15 1.39
N CYS A 161 8.23 -10.51 0.36
CA CYS A 161 9.04 -9.88 -0.68
C CYS A 161 8.47 -8.52 -1.04
N ILE A 162 9.35 -7.63 -1.45
CA ILE A 162 8.99 -6.36 -2.08
C ILE A 162 9.28 -6.46 -3.57
N LEU A 163 8.41 -5.86 -4.37
CA LEU A 163 8.40 -6.00 -5.82
C LEU A 163 8.27 -4.64 -6.49
N SER A 164 9.02 -4.44 -7.57
CA SER A 164 8.86 -3.30 -8.47
C SER A 164 8.68 -3.80 -9.90
N LEU A 165 7.74 -3.20 -10.64
CA LEU A 165 7.56 -3.44 -12.06
C LEU A 165 8.06 -2.24 -12.85
N THR A 166 9.09 -2.44 -13.65
CA THR A 166 9.72 -1.39 -14.44
C THR A 166 9.43 -1.58 -15.91
N HIS A 167 8.93 -0.55 -16.56
CA HIS A 167 8.80 -0.52 -18.01
C HIS A 167 10.19 -0.27 -18.63
N LEU A 168 10.60 -1.14 -19.55
CA LEU A 168 11.88 -1.03 -20.25
C LEU A 168 11.72 -0.29 -21.58
N THR A 169 11.30 -1.00 -22.61
CA THR A 169 11.06 -0.45 -23.95
C THR A 169 9.90 -1.15 -24.62
N ALA A 170 9.09 -0.44 -25.38
CA ALA A 170 7.90 -0.96 -26.06
C ALA A 170 6.97 -1.70 -25.08
N ASP A 171 6.75 -2.99 -25.27
CA ASP A 171 5.90 -3.87 -24.45
C ASP A 171 6.69 -4.73 -23.45
N ARG A 172 7.96 -4.40 -23.22
CA ARG A 172 8.85 -5.15 -22.30
C ARG A 172 8.84 -4.56 -20.91
N PHE A 173 8.68 -5.45 -19.93
CA PHE A 173 8.72 -5.11 -18.51
C PHE A 173 9.75 -5.95 -17.77
N ARG A 174 10.28 -5.40 -16.69
CA ARG A 174 11.12 -6.10 -15.71
C ARG A 174 10.44 -6.05 -14.35
N LEU A 175 10.36 -7.19 -13.68
CA LEU A 175 9.96 -7.30 -12.29
C LEU A 175 11.20 -7.55 -11.43
N VAL A 176 11.52 -6.58 -10.60
CA VAL A 176 12.59 -6.69 -9.59
C VAL A 176 11.96 -7.19 -8.30
N CYS A 177 12.54 -8.22 -7.70
CA CYS A 177 12.03 -8.86 -6.50
C CYS A 177 13.13 -8.96 -5.45
N ALA A 178 12.92 -8.38 -4.29
CA ALA A 178 13.77 -8.58 -3.13
C ALA A 178 13.05 -9.46 -2.09
N PRO A 179 13.45 -10.72 -1.91
CA PRO A 179 12.98 -11.54 -0.80
C PRO A 179 13.60 -11.10 0.52
N GLY A 180 12.86 -11.32 1.61
CA GLY A 180 13.30 -10.92 2.95
C GLY A 180 12.27 -11.28 4.00
N GLU A 181 12.28 -10.54 5.09
CA GLU A 181 11.34 -10.70 6.18
C GLU A 181 10.88 -9.35 6.75
N ILE A 182 9.65 -9.32 7.21
CA ILE A 182 9.11 -8.23 8.04
C ILE A 182 9.50 -8.50 9.48
N LEU A 183 10.12 -7.52 10.13
CA LEU A 183 10.54 -7.63 11.52
C LEU A 183 9.35 -7.53 12.49
N PRO A 184 9.36 -8.27 13.61
CA PRO A 184 8.24 -8.30 14.56
C PRO A 184 8.06 -7.00 15.35
N ASP A 185 9.10 -6.20 15.47
CA ASP A 185 9.08 -5.04 16.34
C ASP A 185 9.12 -3.75 15.59
N ALA A 186 8.08 -2.98 15.65
CA ALA A 186 8.09 -1.67 15.07
C ALA A 186 7.08 -0.74 15.76
N ASP A 187 7.18 -0.61 17.08
CA ASP A 187 6.40 0.42 17.78
C ASP A 187 7.07 1.78 17.60
N LEU A 188 6.88 2.36 16.41
CA LEU A 188 7.25 3.76 16.15
C LEU A 188 6.04 4.64 16.45
N LEU A 189 5.98 5.14 17.70
CA LEU A 189 4.85 5.94 18.21
C LEU A 189 4.60 7.25 17.45
N HIS A 190 5.51 7.63 16.55
CA HIS A 190 5.46 8.89 15.79
C HIS A 190 5.19 8.69 14.30
N VAL A 191 4.98 7.45 13.84
CA VAL A 191 4.63 7.16 12.44
C VAL A 191 3.11 7.08 12.32
N ASP A 192 2.52 8.04 11.65
CA ASP A 192 1.07 8.19 11.49
C ASP A 192 0.58 7.61 10.16
N MET A 193 1.11 6.44 9.78
CA MET A 193 0.80 5.74 8.53
C MET A 193 1.05 4.24 8.68
N PRO A 194 0.54 3.37 7.79
CA PRO A 194 0.94 1.96 7.75
C PRO A 194 2.44 1.84 7.50
N TYR A 195 3.15 1.03 8.28
CA TYR A 195 4.60 0.92 8.15
C TYR A 195 5.11 -0.46 8.53
N LEU A 196 6.31 -0.79 8.07
CA LEU A 196 7.02 -2.00 8.45
C LEU A 196 8.54 -1.79 8.37
N PHE A 197 9.29 -2.64 9.07
CA PHE A 197 10.72 -2.81 8.83
C PHE A 197 10.94 -4.09 8.02
N PHE A 198 11.42 -3.92 6.79
CA PHE A 198 11.75 -5.01 5.89
C PHE A 198 13.25 -5.30 5.94
N ARG A 199 13.62 -6.54 6.28
CA ARG A 199 15.01 -7.01 6.24
C ARG A 199 15.21 -7.83 4.97
N PRO A 200 15.88 -7.30 3.94
CA PRO A 200 16.18 -8.06 2.74
C PRO A 200 17.21 -9.16 3.01
N ASP A 201 17.07 -10.31 2.37
CA ASP A 201 17.99 -11.46 2.52
C ASP A 201 19.43 -11.12 2.10
N SER A 202 19.60 -10.29 1.07
CA SER A 202 20.91 -9.83 0.59
C SER A 202 21.54 -8.72 1.45
N GLY A 203 20.82 -8.25 2.47
CA GLY A 203 21.21 -7.11 3.31
C GLY A 203 20.91 -5.76 2.67
N VAL A 204 20.70 -4.73 3.52
CA VAL A 204 20.17 -3.42 3.10
C VAL A 204 21.01 -2.78 1.97
N ARG A 205 22.32 -2.67 2.13
CA ARG A 205 23.18 -2.00 1.15
C ARG A 205 23.17 -2.74 -0.20
N SER A 206 23.38 -4.05 -0.18
CA SER A 206 23.38 -4.87 -1.40
C SER A 206 22.04 -4.85 -2.11
N CYS A 207 20.96 -4.98 -1.32
CA CYS A 207 19.59 -4.92 -1.86
C CYS A 207 19.32 -3.58 -2.56
N VAL A 208 19.52 -2.46 -1.88
CA VAL A 208 19.21 -1.14 -2.43
C VAL A 208 20.11 -0.81 -3.63
N THR A 209 21.40 -1.16 -3.58
CA THR A 209 22.30 -0.96 -4.72
C THR A 209 21.80 -1.75 -5.94
N ALA A 210 21.56 -3.05 -5.77
CA ALA A 210 21.09 -3.88 -6.88
C ALA A 210 19.68 -3.47 -7.35
N TRP A 211 18.78 -3.06 -6.42
CA TRP A 211 17.47 -2.52 -6.76
C TRP A 211 17.55 -1.34 -7.73
N LEU A 212 18.39 -0.35 -7.42
CA LEU A 212 18.60 0.82 -8.28
C LEU A 212 19.26 0.45 -9.62
N GLU A 213 20.29 -0.44 -9.60
CA GLU A 213 20.95 -0.91 -10.83
C GLU A 213 20.00 -1.67 -11.76
N GLN A 214 18.98 -2.33 -11.22
CA GLN A 214 17.98 -3.04 -12.01
C GLN A 214 16.77 -2.16 -12.40
N GLY A 215 16.77 -0.90 -12.01
CA GLY A 215 15.71 0.06 -12.32
C GLY A 215 14.48 -0.09 -11.42
N GLY A 216 14.66 -0.60 -10.21
CA GLY A 216 13.59 -0.63 -9.21
C GLY A 216 13.12 0.78 -8.83
N THR A 217 11.82 0.94 -8.70
CA THR A 217 11.16 2.20 -8.33
C THR A 217 11.08 2.35 -6.81
N HIS A 218 10.69 3.53 -6.31
CA HIS A 218 10.48 3.75 -4.88
C HIS A 218 9.09 3.28 -4.41
N HIS A 219 8.13 3.13 -5.31
CA HIS A 219 6.84 2.51 -5.03
C HIS A 219 6.92 0.99 -5.26
N GLU A 220 6.49 0.22 -4.29
CA GLU A 220 6.57 -1.23 -4.32
C GLU A 220 5.24 -1.90 -3.99
N ALA A 221 5.09 -3.12 -4.50
CA ALA A 221 4.13 -4.08 -3.96
C ALA A 221 4.81 -4.91 -2.86
N LEU A 222 4.17 -4.99 -1.71
CA LEU A 222 4.51 -5.90 -0.62
C LEU A 222 3.68 -7.18 -0.74
N VAL A 223 4.32 -8.34 -0.67
CA VAL A 223 3.65 -9.65 -0.67
C VAL A 223 4.11 -10.46 0.54
N LEU A 224 3.16 -10.91 1.36
CA LEU A 224 3.47 -11.72 2.54
C LEU A 224 3.66 -13.20 2.19
N GLY A 225 4.56 -13.84 2.91
CA GLY A 225 4.90 -15.25 2.77
C GLY A 225 5.92 -15.53 1.66
N ASP A 226 6.31 -16.79 1.54
CA ASP A 226 7.17 -17.26 0.45
C ASP A 226 6.31 -17.50 -0.80
N ARG A 227 6.39 -16.59 -1.76
CA ARG A 227 5.60 -16.59 -3.00
C ARG A 227 6.48 -16.56 -4.27
N LEU A 228 7.78 -16.70 -4.13
CA LEU A 228 8.74 -16.57 -5.24
C LEU A 228 8.40 -17.45 -6.45
N ASP A 229 8.03 -18.70 -6.22
CA ASP A 229 7.72 -19.61 -7.34
C ASP A 229 6.49 -19.18 -8.13
N ARG A 230 5.46 -18.65 -7.45
CA ARG A 230 4.28 -18.09 -8.12
C ARG A 230 4.63 -16.85 -8.92
N ILE A 231 5.44 -15.96 -8.36
CA ILE A 231 5.88 -14.72 -9.01
C ILE A 231 6.74 -15.04 -10.24
N ARG A 232 7.68 -16.00 -10.14
CA ARG A 232 8.47 -16.47 -11.27
C ARG A 232 7.59 -17.09 -12.36
N LEU A 233 6.59 -17.88 -11.99
CA LEU A 233 5.65 -18.45 -12.96
C LEU A 233 4.87 -17.37 -13.68
N PHE A 234 4.35 -16.38 -12.95
CA PHE A 234 3.68 -15.20 -13.52
C PHE A 234 4.58 -14.51 -14.56
N CYS A 235 5.83 -14.20 -14.21
CA CYS A 235 6.77 -13.53 -15.10
C CYS A 235 7.02 -14.36 -16.39
N ARG A 236 7.15 -15.68 -16.28
CA ARG A 236 7.30 -16.57 -17.45
C ARG A 236 6.07 -16.58 -18.33
N LEU A 237 4.87 -16.62 -17.76
CA LEU A 237 3.61 -16.65 -18.51
C LEU A 237 3.34 -15.34 -19.28
N TRP A 238 3.75 -14.21 -18.69
CA TRP A 238 3.52 -12.88 -19.26
C TRP A 238 4.76 -12.29 -19.96
N ASN A 239 5.81 -13.09 -20.14
CA ASN A 239 7.07 -12.64 -20.77
C ASN A 239 7.66 -11.39 -20.10
N VAL A 240 7.57 -11.32 -18.77
CA VAL A 240 8.19 -10.28 -17.94
C VAL A 240 9.57 -10.75 -17.52
N GLU A 241 10.59 -9.92 -17.70
CA GLU A 241 11.94 -10.20 -17.20
C GLU A 241 11.92 -10.25 -15.67
N PHE A 242 12.41 -11.33 -15.07
CA PHE A 242 12.43 -11.52 -13.61
C PHE A 242 13.84 -11.39 -13.07
N VAL A 243 14.03 -10.47 -12.14
CA VAL A 243 15.29 -10.27 -11.41
C VAL A 243 15.04 -10.46 -9.91
N GLN A 244 15.73 -11.43 -9.31
CA GLN A 244 15.74 -11.61 -7.86
C GLN A 244 17.06 -11.08 -7.28
N LEU A 245 16.94 -10.30 -6.19
CA LEU A 245 18.06 -9.69 -5.46
C LEU A 245 18.51 -10.50 -4.25
#